data_d4980db3150f4dfddb33538921b8241f
#
_entry.id   d4980db3150f4dfddb33538921b8241f
#
_cell.length_a   1.000
_cell.length_b   1.000
_cell.length_c   1.000
_cell.angle_alpha   90.00
_cell.angle_beta   90.00
_cell.angle_gamma   90.00
#
_symmetry.space_group_name_H-M   'P 1'
#
loop_
_entity.id
_entity.type
_entity.pdbx_description
1 polymer ?
#
loop_
_entity_poly.entity_id
_entity_poly.type
_entity_poly.pdbx_seq_one_letter_code
_entity_poly.pdbx_strand_id
1 'polypeptide(L)'
;DPANEDIAYHILDMYRDAGGEHLVHRIMEEKRTAGTTMMTVVHHRETPLRIADGAADVGPVWATEIHHARSLGLPIDEVQPGATLDQRDRINYFICRLKTALHPENAQKFLEFILSSAAQAVYARYGFIPHRA
;
A
#
# COMPACT_ATOMS: atom_id res chain seq x y z
N ASP A 1 4.21 -3.57 9.68
CA ASP A 1 3.80 -4.29 10.90
C ASP A 1 2.30 -4.60 10.85
N PRO A 2 1.86 -5.89 10.91
CA PRO A 2 0.44 -6.27 10.87
C PRO A 2 -0.41 -5.66 12.00
N ALA A 3 0.20 -5.25 13.10
CA ALA A 3 -0.51 -4.58 14.19
C ALA A 3 -0.85 -3.11 13.89
N ASN A 4 -0.17 -2.51 12.91
CA ASN A 4 -0.25 -1.08 12.66
C ASN A 4 -0.65 -0.72 11.21
N GLU A 5 -0.49 -1.64 10.26
CA GLU A 5 -0.64 -1.35 8.84
C GLU A 5 -1.43 -2.42 8.10
N ASP A 6 -2.44 -2.01 7.36
CA ASP A 6 -3.30 -2.87 6.54
C ASP A 6 -2.54 -3.54 5.38
N ILE A 7 -1.56 -2.85 4.79
CA ILE A 7 -0.69 -3.41 3.74
C ILE A 7 0.00 -4.71 4.20
N ALA A 8 0.26 -4.88 5.48
CA ALA A 8 0.99 -6.03 6.00
C ALA A 8 0.28 -7.36 5.70
N TYR A 9 -1.05 -7.39 5.70
CA TYR A 9 -1.81 -8.59 5.34
C TYR A 9 -1.57 -8.98 3.88
N HIS A 10 -1.58 -8.01 2.97
CA HIS A 10 -1.29 -8.24 1.55
C HIS A 10 0.16 -8.66 1.30
N ILE A 11 1.09 -8.10 2.08
CA ILE A 11 2.51 -8.51 2.03
C ILE A 11 2.67 -9.96 2.49
N LEU A 12 2.00 -10.35 3.57
CA LEU A 12 2.05 -11.73 4.06
C LEU A 12 1.42 -12.71 3.07
N ASP A 13 0.32 -12.33 2.42
CA ASP A 13 -0.29 -13.13 1.37
C ASP A 13 0.64 -13.27 0.16
N MET A 14 1.31 -12.20 -0.25
CA MET A 14 2.32 -12.26 -1.30
C MET A 14 3.48 -13.20 -0.94
N TYR A 15 3.94 -13.20 0.30
CA TYR A 15 4.98 -14.13 0.76
C TYR A 15 4.48 -15.59 0.79
N ARG A 16 3.22 -15.83 1.17
CA ARG A 16 2.60 -17.16 1.09
C ARG A 16 2.49 -17.65 -0.34
N ASP A 17 2.07 -16.78 -1.25
CA ASP A 17 1.96 -17.08 -2.68
C ASP A 17 3.35 -17.39 -3.29
N ALA A 18 4.42 -16.72 -2.81
CA ALA A 18 5.79 -16.91 -3.29
C ALA A 18 6.51 -18.14 -2.75
N GLY A 19 6.31 -18.49 -1.48
CA GLY A 19 7.09 -19.54 -0.82
C GLY A 19 6.41 -20.22 0.36
N GLY A 20 5.07 -20.10 0.46
CA GLY A 20 4.28 -20.71 1.52
C GLY A 20 4.55 -20.15 2.91
N GLU A 21 4.04 -20.81 3.93
CA GLU A 21 4.26 -20.43 5.33
C GLU A 21 5.73 -20.48 5.73
N HIS A 22 6.55 -21.28 5.04
CA HIS A 22 7.98 -21.31 5.29
C HIS A 22 8.65 -19.95 5.00
N LEU A 23 8.28 -19.28 3.90
CA LEU A 23 8.83 -17.96 3.59
C LEU A 23 8.35 -16.91 4.59
N VAL A 24 7.07 -16.96 4.98
CA VAL A 24 6.53 -16.07 6.02
C VAL A 24 7.31 -16.22 7.33
N HIS A 25 7.46 -17.45 7.83
CA HIS A 25 8.22 -17.74 9.05
C HIS A 25 9.67 -17.23 8.95
N ARG A 26 10.33 -17.51 7.82
CA ARG A 26 11.71 -17.08 7.59
C ARG A 26 11.86 -15.57 7.66
N ILE A 27 10.94 -14.80 7.07
CA ILE A 27 11.02 -13.34 7.04
C ILE A 27 10.58 -12.73 8.37
N MET A 28 9.45 -13.18 8.90
CA MET A 28 8.79 -12.53 10.03
C MET A 28 9.34 -12.98 11.39
N GLU A 29 9.98 -14.14 11.46
CA GLU A 29 10.53 -14.68 12.72
C GLU A 29 12.06 -14.77 12.67
N GLU A 30 12.61 -15.58 11.77
CA GLU A 30 14.06 -15.85 11.75
C GLU A 30 14.86 -14.59 11.42
N LYS A 31 14.55 -13.93 10.30
CA LYS A 31 15.27 -12.73 9.86
C LYS A 31 15.01 -11.53 10.78
N ARG A 32 13.81 -11.44 11.35
CA ARG A 32 13.49 -10.43 12.36
C ARG A 32 14.32 -10.63 13.62
N THR A 33 14.40 -11.86 14.14
CA THR A 33 15.24 -12.20 15.31
C THR A 33 16.72 -11.97 15.02
N ALA A 34 17.16 -12.21 13.80
CA ALA A 34 18.53 -11.93 13.35
C ALA A 34 18.81 -10.43 13.08
N GLY A 35 17.81 -9.55 13.22
CA GLY A 35 17.95 -8.11 12.98
C GLY A 35 18.06 -7.73 11.49
N THR A 36 17.74 -8.64 10.57
CA THR A 36 17.79 -8.41 9.11
C THR A 36 16.42 -8.20 8.48
N THR A 37 15.36 -8.20 9.27
CA THR A 37 14.03 -7.70 8.93
C THR A 37 13.62 -6.66 9.94
N MET A 38 13.33 -5.45 9.47
CA MET A 38 12.86 -4.35 10.29
C MET A 38 11.37 -4.12 10.08
N MET A 39 10.63 -4.05 11.17
CA MET A 39 9.21 -3.68 11.14
C MET A 39 9.06 -2.16 11.09
N THR A 40 8.06 -1.69 10.37
CA THR A 40 7.68 -0.27 10.36
C THR A 40 6.98 0.10 11.67
N VAL A 41 7.22 1.31 12.12
CA VAL A 41 6.58 1.91 13.31
C VAL A 41 5.72 3.08 12.90
N VAL A 42 6.20 3.87 11.93
CA VAL A 42 5.49 5.01 11.37
C VAL A 42 4.81 4.61 10.06
N HIS A 43 3.52 4.88 9.99
CA HIS A 43 2.67 4.51 8.86
C HIS A 43 3.09 5.19 7.54
N HIS A 44 3.19 4.42 6.46
CA HIS A 44 3.31 4.86 5.06
C HIS A 44 4.57 5.62 4.58
N ARG A 45 5.61 5.83 5.35
CA ARG A 45 6.76 6.64 4.86
C ARG A 45 8.12 6.06 5.18
N GLU A 46 8.15 5.15 6.11
CA GLU A 46 9.39 4.70 6.72
C GLU A 46 10.22 3.83 5.78
N THR A 47 9.59 2.94 5.03
CA THR A 47 10.29 2.01 4.14
C THR A 47 11.06 2.71 3.03
N PRO A 48 10.49 3.64 2.23
CA PRO A 48 11.26 4.37 1.22
C PRO A 48 12.43 5.17 1.80
N LEU A 49 12.26 5.78 2.98
CA LEU A 49 13.33 6.54 3.63
C LEU A 49 14.46 5.62 4.08
N ARG A 50 14.17 4.47 4.70
CA ARG A 50 15.18 3.49 5.12
C ARG A 50 16.00 2.95 3.96
N ILE A 51 15.37 2.76 2.79
CA ILE A 51 16.09 2.35 1.57
C ILE A 51 16.98 3.50 1.08
N ALA A 52 16.46 4.71 1.01
CA ALA A 52 17.21 5.88 0.56
C ALA A 52 18.42 6.17 1.46
N ASP A 53 18.30 5.92 2.77
CA ASP A 53 19.37 6.12 3.76
C ASP A 53 20.32 4.91 3.88
N GLY A 54 20.09 3.84 3.11
CA GLY A 54 20.90 2.61 3.16
C GLY A 54 20.68 1.76 4.41
N ALA A 55 19.62 2.02 5.19
CA ALA A 55 19.27 1.22 6.37
C ALA A 55 18.55 -0.09 6.00
N ALA A 56 17.98 -0.17 4.79
CA ALA A 56 17.39 -1.38 4.24
C ALA A 56 17.71 -1.49 2.74
N ASP A 57 17.90 -2.71 2.25
CA ASP A 57 18.18 -2.98 0.82
C ASP A 57 16.89 -3.04 -0.01
N VAL A 58 15.79 -3.50 0.59
CA VAL A 58 14.51 -3.72 -0.08
C VAL A 58 13.37 -3.68 0.93
N GLY A 59 12.18 -3.28 0.48
CA GLY A 59 10.97 -3.34 1.28
C GLY A 59 9.70 -3.20 0.44
N PRO A 60 8.64 -3.95 0.76
CA PRO A 60 7.35 -3.80 0.09
C PRO A 60 6.64 -2.54 0.57
N VAL A 61 6.01 -1.85 -0.38
CA VAL A 61 5.29 -0.60 -0.15
C VAL A 61 4.08 -0.50 -1.09
N TRP A 62 3.18 0.42 -0.80
CA TRP A 62 2.13 0.80 -1.75
C TRP A 62 2.70 1.54 -2.97
N ALA A 63 2.07 1.39 -4.12
CA ALA A 63 2.43 2.15 -5.33
C ALA A 63 2.36 3.68 -5.10
N THR A 64 1.44 4.13 -4.26
CA THR A 64 1.31 5.53 -3.85
C THR A 64 2.52 6.04 -3.08
N GLU A 65 3.19 5.19 -2.30
CA GLU A 65 4.42 5.56 -1.58
C GLU A 65 5.61 5.71 -2.53
N ILE A 66 5.71 4.85 -3.55
CA ILE A 66 6.71 4.99 -4.61
C ILE A 66 6.49 6.29 -5.38
N HIS A 67 5.24 6.60 -5.74
CA HIS A 67 4.91 7.84 -6.40
C HIS A 67 5.33 9.07 -5.56
N HIS A 68 5.04 9.04 -4.26
CA HIS A 68 5.45 10.09 -3.33
C HIS A 68 6.97 10.19 -3.19
N ALA A 69 7.65 9.06 -2.99
CA ALA A 69 9.11 9.02 -2.87
C ALA A 69 9.82 9.59 -4.11
N ARG A 70 9.33 9.27 -5.31
CA ARG A 70 9.80 9.86 -6.57
C ARG A 70 9.56 11.37 -6.63
N SER A 71 8.41 11.85 -6.16
CA SER A 71 8.13 13.29 -6.12
C SER A 71 9.08 14.07 -5.19
N LEU A 72 9.65 13.39 -4.20
CA LEU A 72 10.68 13.93 -3.31
C LEU A 72 12.11 13.75 -3.83
N GLY A 73 12.30 13.08 -4.98
CA GLY A 73 13.61 12.80 -5.55
C GLY A 73 14.43 11.79 -4.75
N LEU A 74 13.78 10.87 -4.00
CA LEU A 74 14.50 9.84 -3.25
C LEU A 74 15.18 8.87 -4.22
N PRO A 75 16.44 8.47 -3.96
CA PRO A 75 17.22 7.56 -4.80
C PRO A 75 16.78 6.11 -4.58
N ILE A 76 15.59 5.74 -5.04
CA ILE A 76 15.02 4.41 -4.91
C ILE A 76 14.58 3.87 -6.28
N ASP A 77 14.75 2.58 -6.48
CA ASP A 77 14.22 1.84 -7.62
C ASP A 77 12.97 1.06 -7.25
N GLU A 78 12.06 0.91 -8.22
CA GLU A 78 10.84 0.12 -8.07
C GLU A 78 10.98 -1.20 -8.81
N VAL A 79 10.67 -2.29 -8.12
CA VAL A 79 10.55 -3.62 -8.69
C VAL A 79 9.13 -4.10 -8.57
N GLN A 80 8.49 -4.41 -9.69
CA GLN A 80 7.15 -5.01 -9.70
C GLN A 80 7.23 -6.50 -9.33
N PRO A 81 6.33 -7.00 -8.46
CA PRO A 81 6.41 -8.38 -7.97
C PRO A 81 6.11 -9.45 -9.05
N GLY A 82 5.63 -9.04 -10.23
CA GLY A 82 5.17 -9.93 -11.27
C GLY A 82 3.70 -10.35 -11.10
N ALA A 83 3.08 -10.82 -12.19
CA ALA A 83 1.65 -11.05 -12.25
C ALA A 83 1.12 -12.09 -11.23
N THR A 84 1.92 -13.09 -10.88
CA THR A 84 1.54 -14.14 -9.92
C THR A 84 1.53 -13.67 -8.46
N LEU A 85 2.28 -12.62 -8.14
CA LEU A 85 2.41 -12.08 -6.80
C LEU A 85 1.75 -10.69 -6.65
N ASP A 86 1.20 -10.17 -7.73
CA ASP A 86 0.52 -8.87 -7.74
C ASP A 86 -0.81 -8.97 -6.99
N GLN A 87 -0.97 -8.19 -5.93
CA GLN A 87 -2.15 -8.18 -5.08
C GLN A 87 -3.18 -7.11 -5.49
N ARG A 88 -2.95 -6.34 -6.56
CA ARG A 88 -3.81 -5.19 -6.93
C ARG A 88 -5.28 -5.54 -7.09
N ASP A 89 -5.60 -6.70 -7.66
CA ASP A 89 -6.98 -7.11 -7.87
C ASP A 89 -7.71 -7.50 -6.57
N ARG A 90 -6.98 -7.73 -5.48
CA ARG A 90 -7.50 -8.04 -4.15
C ARG A 90 -7.68 -6.80 -3.27
N ILE A 91 -7.17 -5.65 -3.68
CA ILE A 91 -7.12 -4.43 -2.88
C ILE A 91 -8.12 -3.42 -3.44
N ASN A 92 -9.18 -3.17 -2.68
CA ASN A 92 -10.23 -2.24 -3.06
C ASN A 92 -10.51 -1.27 -1.91
N TYR A 93 -10.65 0.00 -2.25
CA TYR A 93 -11.14 1.03 -1.34
C TYR A 93 -12.62 1.29 -1.60
N PHE A 94 -13.39 1.39 -0.54
CA PHE A 94 -14.82 1.61 -0.60
C PHE A 94 -15.19 2.93 0.02
N ILE A 95 -16.17 3.61 -0.55
CA ILE A 95 -16.79 4.80 0.01
C ILE A 95 -18.30 4.61 0.05
N CYS A 96 -18.94 5.01 1.14
CA CYS A 96 -20.39 4.97 1.27
C CYS A 96 -20.93 6.19 2.03
N ARG A 97 -22.19 6.48 1.80
CA ARG A 97 -22.95 7.43 2.63
C ARG A 97 -23.57 6.68 3.81
N LEU A 98 -23.39 7.20 5.00
CA LEU A 98 -24.03 6.63 6.20
C LEU A 98 -25.55 6.91 6.16
N LYS A 99 -26.36 5.98 6.65
CA LYS A 99 -27.82 6.15 6.79
C LYS A 99 -28.17 7.29 7.75
N THR A 100 -27.31 7.52 8.74
CA THR A 100 -27.47 8.54 9.78
C THR A 100 -26.64 9.80 9.52
N ALA A 101 -26.26 10.06 8.27
CA ALA A 101 -25.48 11.25 7.92
C ALA A 101 -26.26 12.51 8.32
N LEU A 102 -25.61 13.45 9.02
CA LEU A 102 -26.22 14.71 9.43
C LEU A 102 -26.58 15.61 8.23
N HIS A 103 -25.81 15.51 7.15
CA HIS A 103 -26.00 16.25 5.91
C HIS A 103 -26.07 15.29 4.71
N PRO A 104 -27.16 14.53 4.56
CA PRO A 104 -27.23 13.43 3.59
C PRO A 104 -27.10 13.88 2.13
N GLU A 105 -27.60 15.07 1.79
CA GLU A 105 -27.48 15.62 0.43
C GLU A 105 -26.02 16.01 0.11
N ASN A 106 -25.31 16.61 1.05
CA ASN A 106 -23.90 16.95 0.86
C ASN A 106 -23.05 15.68 0.77
N ALA A 107 -23.32 14.68 1.59
CA ALA A 107 -22.67 13.40 1.52
C ALA A 107 -22.89 12.70 0.17
N GLN A 108 -24.11 12.81 -0.38
CA GLN A 108 -24.42 12.26 -1.70
C GLN A 108 -23.65 13.00 -2.80
N LYS A 109 -23.65 14.33 -2.81
CA LYS A 109 -22.89 15.14 -3.77
C LYS A 109 -21.39 14.86 -3.70
N PHE A 110 -20.85 14.65 -2.50
CA PHE A 110 -19.45 14.28 -2.32
C PHE A 110 -19.15 12.89 -2.90
N LEU A 111 -20.01 11.92 -2.68
CA LEU A 111 -19.89 10.59 -3.27
C LEU A 111 -19.89 10.65 -4.80
N GLU A 112 -20.80 11.40 -5.39
CA GLU A 112 -20.88 11.62 -6.84
C GLU A 112 -19.62 12.31 -7.38
N PHE A 113 -19.11 13.31 -6.65
CA PHE A 113 -17.85 13.97 -7.00
C PHE A 113 -16.66 13.00 -6.97
N ILE A 114 -16.52 12.19 -5.92
CA ILE A 114 -15.43 11.21 -5.81
C ILE A 114 -15.46 10.20 -6.96
N LEU A 115 -16.65 9.78 -7.40
CA LEU A 115 -16.82 8.85 -8.53
C LEU A 115 -16.71 9.53 -9.91
N SER A 116 -16.63 10.86 -9.96
CA SER A 116 -16.52 11.59 -11.23
C SER A 116 -15.17 11.32 -11.92
N SER A 117 -15.15 11.44 -13.25
CA SER A 117 -13.93 11.32 -14.04
C SER A 117 -12.82 12.29 -13.60
N ALA A 118 -13.21 13.50 -13.16
CA ALA A 118 -12.25 14.49 -12.68
C ALA A 118 -11.55 14.05 -11.39
N ALA A 119 -12.29 13.55 -10.41
CA ALA A 119 -11.72 13.02 -9.17
C ALA A 119 -10.90 11.74 -9.44
N GLN A 120 -11.42 10.85 -10.27
CA GLN A 120 -10.72 9.61 -10.63
C GLN A 120 -9.40 9.88 -11.38
N ALA A 121 -9.32 10.92 -12.20
CA ALA A 121 -8.08 11.35 -12.83
C ALA A 121 -7.05 11.87 -11.80
N VAL A 122 -7.50 12.46 -10.69
CA VAL A 122 -6.61 12.83 -9.58
C VAL A 122 -6.08 11.59 -8.90
N TYR A 123 -6.92 10.62 -8.55
CA TYR A 123 -6.47 9.35 -7.96
C TYR A 123 -5.43 8.64 -8.83
N ALA A 124 -5.67 8.56 -10.16
CA ALA A 124 -4.72 7.95 -11.08
C ALA A 124 -3.33 8.61 -11.04
N ARG A 125 -3.27 9.94 -10.91
CA ARG A 125 -2.00 10.67 -10.80
C ARG A 125 -1.21 10.33 -9.54
N TYR A 126 -1.89 9.84 -8.50
CA TYR A 126 -1.26 9.41 -7.24
C TYR A 126 -1.05 7.90 -7.15
N GLY A 127 -1.17 7.17 -8.26
CA GLY A 127 -0.87 5.74 -8.34
C GLY A 127 -2.03 4.81 -7.99
N PHE A 128 -3.25 5.34 -7.78
CA PHE A 128 -4.44 4.52 -7.62
C PHE A 128 -4.97 4.03 -8.96
N ILE A 129 -5.59 2.87 -8.96
CA ILE A 129 -6.38 2.38 -10.09
C ILE A 129 -7.76 3.03 -10.04
N PRO A 130 -8.16 3.80 -11.06
CA PRO A 130 -9.45 4.47 -11.06
C PRO A 130 -10.61 3.48 -11.02
N HIS A 131 -11.70 3.88 -10.34
CA HIS A 131 -12.96 3.16 -10.42
C HIS A 131 -13.44 3.13 -11.88
N ARG A 132 -13.79 1.94 -12.34
CA ARG A 132 -14.43 1.74 -13.65
C ARG A 132 -15.94 1.66 -13.42
N ALA A 133 -16.67 2.66 -13.91
CA ALA A 133 -18.12 2.65 -13.91
C ALA A 133 -18.66 1.54 -14.81
#